data_5ded9d9882e74e5f3787d63d45583080
#
_entry.id   5ded9d9882e74e5f3787d63d45583080
#
_cell.length_a   1.000
_cell.length_b   1.000
_cell.length_c   1.000
_cell.angle_alpha   90.00
_cell.angle_beta   90.00
_cell.angle_gamma   90.00
#
_symmetry.space_group_name_H-M   'P 1'
#
loop_
_entity.id
_entity.type
_entity.pdbx_description
1 polymer ?
#
loop_
_entity_poly.entity_id
_entity_poly.type
_entity_poly.pdbx_seq_one_letter_code
_entity_poly.pdbx_strand_id
1 'polypeptide(L)'
;MQKNWIGKSIGCEIDFVSDFKNTKIKIFTTRPDTIFGASFIAIAPDHPFTEYFKNEKNFQDFKELALKNIGTESSLSKNEKLGFKTPFFVSHPFLNKKIPIYVANFILMDYGTGAIFGCPAHDQRDLEFAKKYNLEILPVVSPNKSKSITISDHAYADDGYIINSDFLNNLTIEDAKKKIIQKIEKKR
;
A
#
# COMPACT_ATOMS: atom_id res chain seq x y z
N MET A 1 10.97 14.67 32.11
CA MET A 1 11.83 13.68 31.44
C MET A 1 10.99 12.82 30.52
N GLN A 2 10.88 13.23 29.23
CA GLN A 2 10.26 12.40 28.17
C GLN A 2 11.33 12.10 27.14
N LYS A 3 12.22 11.17 27.46
CA LYS A 3 13.15 10.52 26.53
C LYS A 3 12.62 9.13 26.28
N ASN A 4 12.55 8.73 25.02
CA ASN A 4 12.33 7.36 24.49
C ASN A 4 10.92 6.97 24.03
N TRP A 5 10.30 7.77 23.12
CA TRP A 5 9.15 7.24 22.35
C TRP A 5 9.23 7.53 20.84
N ILE A 6 10.39 7.92 20.32
CA ILE A 6 10.62 7.99 18.88
C ILE A 6 11.53 6.81 18.52
N GLY A 7 10.96 5.63 18.44
CA GLY A 7 11.59 4.53 17.75
C GLY A 7 11.81 4.94 16.30
N LYS A 8 13.08 4.95 15.84
CA LYS A 8 13.42 5.23 14.45
C LYS A 8 12.70 4.22 13.58
N SER A 9 11.58 4.59 12.96
CA SER A 9 10.87 3.73 12.03
C SER A 9 11.78 3.54 10.81
N ILE A 10 12.31 2.34 10.65
CA ILE A 10 13.14 1.98 9.50
C ILE A 10 12.16 1.73 8.35
N GLY A 11 12.08 2.67 7.42
CA GLY A 11 11.35 2.52 6.17
C GLY A 11 12.29 2.27 5.00
N CYS A 12 11.75 1.82 3.88
CA CYS A 12 12.48 1.69 2.64
C CYS A 12 11.64 2.18 1.46
N GLU A 13 12.33 2.56 0.39
CA GLU A 13 11.72 2.88 -0.89
C GLU A 13 11.74 1.65 -1.78
N ILE A 14 10.61 1.41 -2.47
CA ILE A 14 10.43 0.30 -3.40
C ILE A 14 9.93 0.87 -4.73
N ASP A 15 10.59 0.50 -5.83
CA ASP A 15 10.16 0.85 -7.16
C ASP A 15 9.20 -0.24 -7.70
N PHE A 16 7.98 0.16 -8.04
CA PHE A 16 7.04 -0.67 -8.79
C PHE A 16 7.02 -0.21 -10.24
N VAL A 17 7.22 -1.14 -11.17
CA VAL A 17 7.26 -0.84 -12.60
C VAL A 17 5.88 -0.97 -13.21
N SER A 18 5.35 0.13 -13.75
CA SER A 18 4.08 0.15 -14.47
C SER A 18 4.23 -0.49 -15.85
N ASP A 19 3.15 -1.12 -16.34
CA ASP A 19 3.02 -1.58 -17.73
C ASP A 19 2.90 -0.42 -18.71
N PHE A 20 2.65 0.80 -18.24
CA PHE A 20 2.68 2.00 -19.06
C PHE A 20 4.10 2.57 -19.17
N LYS A 21 4.70 2.40 -20.34
CA LYS A 21 6.04 2.93 -20.68
C LYS A 21 7.15 2.53 -19.68
N ASN A 22 6.96 1.43 -18.94
CA ASN A 22 7.88 1.01 -17.88
C ASN A 22 8.15 2.11 -16.83
N THR A 23 7.17 2.99 -16.61
CA THR A 23 7.30 4.08 -15.63
C THR A 23 7.42 3.50 -14.22
N LYS A 24 8.39 3.96 -13.46
CA LYS A 24 8.58 3.56 -12.06
C LYS A 24 7.71 4.41 -11.15
N ILE A 25 6.92 3.76 -10.30
CA ILE A 25 6.21 4.38 -9.18
C ILE A 25 6.99 4.04 -7.93
N LYS A 26 7.59 5.05 -7.32
CA LYS A 26 8.36 4.91 -6.09
C LYS A 26 7.44 4.98 -4.89
N ILE A 27 7.53 4.00 -4.01
CA ILE A 27 6.73 3.89 -2.79
C ILE A 27 7.64 3.87 -1.58
N PHE A 28 7.38 4.74 -0.60
CA PHE A 28 8.00 4.63 0.71
C PHE A 28 7.10 3.84 1.65
N THR A 29 7.66 2.88 2.37
CA THR A 29 6.93 2.08 3.35
C THR A 29 7.73 1.80 4.61
N THR A 30 7.06 1.76 5.76
CA THR A 30 7.60 1.29 7.04
C THR A 30 7.26 -0.19 7.29
N ARG A 31 6.45 -0.79 6.42
CA ARG A 31 6.02 -2.18 6.49
C ARG A 31 6.40 -2.99 5.22
N PRO A 32 7.70 -3.00 4.83
CA PRO A 32 8.14 -3.78 3.67
C PRO A 32 7.93 -5.29 3.84
N ASP A 33 7.81 -5.77 5.07
CA ASP A 33 7.48 -7.16 5.43
C ASP A 33 6.14 -7.63 4.85
N THR A 34 5.19 -6.71 4.61
CA THR A 34 3.84 -7.05 4.11
C THR A 34 3.69 -6.97 2.59
N ILE A 35 4.78 -6.76 1.84
CA ILE A 35 4.74 -6.54 0.39
C ILE A 35 4.03 -7.66 -0.38
N PHE A 36 4.14 -8.91 0.06
CA PHE A 36 3.48 -10.05 -0.57
C PHE A 36 1.95 -10.02 -0.46
N GLY A 37 1.42 -9.23 0.50
CA GLY A 37 -0.01 -8.95 0.65
C GLY A 37 -0.50 -7.73 -0.15
N ALA A 38 0.37 -7.14 -0.98
CA ALA A 38 0.00 -6.00 -1.80
C ALA A 38 -1.09 -6.38 -2.83
N SER A 39 -2.24 -5.71 -2.77
CA SER A 39 -3.38 -5.95 -3.65
C SER A 39 -3.71 -4.78 -4.57
N PHE A 40 -3.26 -3.58 -4.26
CA PHE A 40 -3.37 -2.40 -5.11
C PHE A 40 -2.23 -1.42 -4.82
N ILE A 41 -1.96 -0.54 -5.78
CA ILE A 41 -1.18 0.67 -5.58
C ILE A 41 -2.16 1.83 -5.50
N ALA A 42 -2.02 2.70 -4.50
CA ALA A 42 -2.77 3.94 -4.43
C ALA A 42 -1.82 5.13 -4.54
N ILE A 43 -2.17 6.08 -5.42
CA ILE A 43 -1.44 7.32 -5.64
C ILE A 43 -2.32 8.53 -5.31
N ALA A 44 -1.69 9.63 -4.93
CA ALA A 44 -2.38 10.89 -4.66
C ALA A 44 -3.03 11.47 -5.94
N PRO A 45 -4.11 12.26 -5.81
CA PRO A 45 -4.77 12.89 -6.97
C PRO A 45 -3.90 13.84 -7.78
N ASP A 46 -2.81 14.34 -7.19
CA ASP A 46 -1.82 15.24 -7.78
C ASP A 46 -0.45 14.58 -8.00
N HIS A 47 -0.39 13.25 -7.89
CA HIS A 47 0.83 12.49 -8.19
C HIS A 47 1.22 12.64 -9.68
N PRO A 48 2.53 12.78 -10.03
CA PRO A 48 2.98 12.99 -11.41
C PRO A 48 2.47 11.95 -12.42
N PHE A 49 2.21 10.72 -11.97
CA PHE A 49 1.67 9.66 -12.83
C PHE A 49 0.25 9.98 -13.35
N THR A 50 -0.51 10.86 -12.69
CA THR A 50 -1.86 11.25 -13.13
C THR A 50 -1.86 12.11 -14.40
N GLU A 51 -0.70 12.70 -14.77
CA GLU A 51 -0.55 13.46 -16.02
C GLU A 51 -0.88 12.63 -17.27
N TYR A 52 -0.69 11.31 -17.20
CA TYR A 52 -0.95 10.41 -18.34
C TYR A 52 -2.43 10.22 -18.67
N PHE A 53 -3.34 10.55 -17.73
CA PHE A 53 -4.78 10.43 -17.91
C PHE A 53 -5.56 11.65 -17.36
N LYS A 54 -4.89 12.77 -17.16
CA LYS A 54 -5.48 14.00 -16.63
C LYS A 54 -6.67 14.55 -17.43
N ASN A 55 -6.74 14.24 -18.72
CA ASN A 55 -7.80 14.71 -19.61
C ASN A 55 -9.01 13.75 -19.65
N GLU A 56 -8.95 12.62 -18.97
CA GLU A 56 -10.09 11.71 -18.87
C GLU A 56 -11.20 12.35 -18.01
N LYS A 57 -12.41 12.45 -18.57
CA LYS A 57 -13.55 13.08 -17.88
C LYS A 57 -13.83 12.45 -16.51
N ASN A 58 -13.85 11.12 -16.47
CA ASN A 58 -14.13 10.39 -15.23
C ASN A 58 -13.06 10.64 -14.14
N PHE A 59 -11.80 10.87 -14.55
CA PHE A 59 -10.75 11.24 -13.61
C PHE A 59 -10.92 12.69 -13.11
N GLN A 60 -11.30 13.61 -13.98
CA GLN A 60 -11.58 15.01 -13.59
C GLN A 60 -12.72 15.08 -12.59
N ASP A 61 -13.83 14.39 -12.87
CA ASP A 61 -14.98 14.30 -11.96
C ASP A 61 -14.57 13.72 -10.59
N PHE A 62 -13.75 12.66 -10.59
CA PHE A 62 -13.19 12.09 -9.37
C PHE A 62 -12.29 13.10 -8.63
N LYS A 63 -11.40 13.80 -9.33
CA LYS A 63 -10.48 14.78 -8.75
C LYS A 63 -11.22 15.92 -8.05
N GLU A 64 -12.28 16.41 -8.65
CA GLU A 64 -13.14 17.43 -8.02
C GLU A 64 -13.80 16.91 -6.74
N LEU A 65 -14.32 15.68 -6.75
CA LEU A 65 -14.89 15.05 -5.56
C LEU A 65 -13.84 14.82 -4.48
N ALA A 66 -12.65 14.36 -4.85
CA ALA A 66 -11.54 14.14 -3.94
C ALA A 66 -11.12 15.45 -3.26
N LEU A 67 -10.96 16.53 -4.02
CA LEU A 67 -10.57 17.86 -3.50
C LEU A 67 -11.62 18.45 -2.54
N LYS A 68 -12.91 18.25 -2.81
CA LYS A 68 -13.99 18.71 -1.90
C LYS A 68 -13.97 17.97 -0.56
N ASN A 69 -13.45 16.75 -0.54
CA ASN A 69 -13.37 15.90 0.65
C ASN A 69 -12.00 15.95 1.34
N ILE A 70 -11.03 16.70 0.82
CA ILE A 70 -9.75 16.93 1.47
C ILE A 70 -9.98 17.92 2.63
N GLY A 71 -10.28 17.36 3.80
CA GLY A 71 -10.21 18.04 5.07
C GLY A 71 -8.88 17.77 5.77
N THR A 72 -8.71 18.25 7.00
CA THR A 72 -7.57 17.95 7.86
C THR A 72 -7.39 16.43 8.05
N GLU A 73 -6.18 15.95 8.41
CA GLU A 73 -5.88 14.52 8.67
C GLU A 73 -6.93 13.83 9.55
N SER A 74 -7.50 14.56 10.52
CA SER A 74 -8.59 14.08 11.39
C SER A 74 -9.91 13.83 10.64
N SER A 75 -10.14 14.49 9.51
CA SER A 75 -11.34 14.27 8.68
C SER A 75 -11.14 13.13 7.67
N LEU A 76 -9.90 12.88 7.22
CA LEU A 76 -9.58 11.77 6.30
C LEU A 76 -9.87 10.40 6.91
N SER A 77 -9.73 10.25 8.24
CA SER A 77 -10.05 9.00 8.93
C SER A 77 -11.55 8.70 8.97
N LYS A 78 -12.41 9.73 8.91
CA LYS A 78 -13.87 9.62 8.99
C LYS A 78 -14.56 9.66 7.63
N ASN A 79 -13.90 10.17 6.59
CA ASN A 79 -14.46 10.30 5.26
C ASN A 79 -14.42 8.98 4.50
N GLU A 80 -15.39 8.80 3.62
CA GLU A 80 -15.46 7.65 2.75
C GLU A 80 -14.20 7.55 1.86
N LYS A 81 -13.59 6.36 1.81
CA LYS A 81 -12.43 6.08 0.96
C LYS A 81 -12.88 5.95 -0.48
N LEU A 82 -12.53 6.95 -1.29
CA LEU A 82 -12.85 7.00 -2.71
C LEU A 82 -11.61 6.74 -3.55
N GLY A 83 -11.79 6.02 -4.65
CA GLY A 83 -10.71 5.72 -5.58
C GLY A 83 -11.17 5.73 -7.03
N PHE A 84 -10.32 6.23 -7.91
CA PHE A 84 -10.45 6.12 -9.34
C PHE A 84 -9.54 5.00 -9.84
N LYS A 85 -10.12 3.95 -10.42
CA LYS A 85 -9.34 2.84 -11.01
C LYS A 85 -8.76 3.30 -12.33
N THR A 86 -7.44 3.32 -12.43
CA THR A 86 -6.76 3.60 -13.70
C THR A 86 -6.76 2.36 -14.62
N PRO A 87 -6.53 2.52 -15.92
CA PRO A 87 -6.35 1.38 -16.82
C PRO A 87 -4.99 0.68 -16.67
N PHE A 88 -4.12 1.16 -15.78
CA PHE A 88 -2.73 0.73 -15.66
C PHE A 88 -2.52 -0.22 -14.49
N PHE A 89 -1.46 -1.01 -14.61
CA PHE A 89 -1.02 -1.95 -13.59
C PHE A 89 0.48 -1.78 -13.34
N VAL A 90 0.94 -2.24 -12.18
CA VAL A 90 2.36 -2.42 -11.90
C VAL A 90 2.68 -3.90 -11.76
N SER A 91 3.93 -4.25 -12.03
CA SER A 91 4.46 -5.59 -11.74
C SER A 91 4.88 -5.66 -10.27
N HIS A 92 4.45 -6.72 -9.57
CA HIS A 92 4.95 -6.99 -8.22
C HIS A 92 6.44 -7.33 -8.27
N PRO A 93 7.30 -6.72 -7.40
CA PRO A 93 8.75 -6.86 -7.52
C PRO A 93 9.29 -8.29 -7.26
N PHE A 94 8.50 -9.16 -6.62
CA PHE A 94 8.92 -10.53 -6.25
C PHE A 94 8.01 -11.63 -6.76
N LEU A 95 6.82 -11.31 -7.26
CA LEU A 95 5.86 -12.28 -7.78
C LEU A 95 5.56 -12.00 -9.25
N ASN A 96 5.20 -13.03 -9.99
CA ASN A 96 4.62 -12.85 -11.33
C ASN A 96 3.15 -12.45 -11.23
N LYS A 97 2.90 -11.25 -10.68
CA LYS A 97 1.57 -10.71 -10.41
C LYS A 97 1.50 -9.26 -10.85
N LYS A 98 0.41 -8.89 -11.52
CA LYS A 98 0.05 -7.51 -11.80
C LYS A 98 -0.84 -6.95 -10.71
N ILE A 99 -0.56 -5.73 -10.27
CA ILE A 99 -1.29 -5.02 -9.23
C ILE A 99 -1.93 -3.77 -9.85
N PRO A 100 -3.25 -3.55 -9.70
CA PRO A 100 -3.92 -2.38 -10.26
C PRO A 100 -3.49 -1.09 -9.57
N ILE A 101 -3.46 0.00 -10.35
CA ILE A 101 -3.20 1.35 -9.84
C ILE A 101 -4.53 2.08 -9.64
N TYR A 102 -4.72 2.66 -8.47
CA TYR A 102 -5.82 3.54 -8.12
C TYR A 102 -5.31 4.94 -7.79
N VAL A 103 -6.06 5.97 -8.14
CA VAL A 103 -5.92 7.29 -7.51
C VAL A 103 -6.89 7.32 -6.33
N ALA A 104 -6.41 7.67 -5.14
CA ALA A 104 -7.23 7.59 -3.94
C ALA A 104 -7.23 8.91 -3.15
N ASN A 105 -8.42 9.30 -2.64
CA ASN A 105 -8.60 10.56 -1.94
C ASN A 105 -7.94 10.64 -0.55
N PHE A 106 -7.49 9.53 -0.02
CA PHE A 106 -6.83 9.45 1.30
C PHE A 106 -5.29 9.38 1.20
N ILE A 107 -4.74 9.48 -0.01
CA ILE A 107 -3.29 9.54 -0.24
C ILE A 107 -2.91 11.00 -0.51
N LEU A 108 -1.91 11.50 0.22
CA LEU A 108 -1.44 12.87 0.13
C LEU A 108 -0.01 12.92 -0.43
N MET A 109 0.27 13.91 -1.29
CA MET A 109 1.62 14.12 -1.86
C MET A 109 2.66 14.49 -0.79
N ASP A 110 2.25 15.18 0.25
CA ASP A 110 3.15 15.62 1.34
C ASP A 110 3.58 14.48 2.25
N TYR A 111 3.04 13.28 2.05
CA TYR A 111 3.37 12.11 2.84
C TYR A 111 4.13 11.06 2.00
N GLY A 112 5.43 10.90 2.30
CA GLY A 112 6.31 9.98 1.58
C GLY A 112 6.54 10.39 0.12
N THR A 113 6.13 9.53 -0.80
CA THR A 113 6.27 9.75 -2.26
C THR A 113 4.93 10.06 -2.94
N GLY A 114 3.85 10.26 -2.17
CA GLY A 114 2.50 10.38 -2.71
C GLY A 114 1.96 9.07 -3.29
N ALA A 115 2.56 7.94 -2.94
CA ALA A 115 2.17 6.60 -3.38
C ALA A 115 2.38 5.57 -2.28
N ILE A 116 1.45 4.62 -2.17
CA ILE A 116 1.53 3.46 -1.27
C ILE A 116 1.22 2.17 -2.02
N PHE A 117 1.66 1.02 -1.50
CA PHE A 117 1.00 -0.25 -1.80
C PHE A 117 0.01 -0.58 -0.69
N GLY A 118 -1.21 -0.96 -1.06
CA GLY A 118 -2.25 -1.35 -0.12
C GLY A 118 -2.11 -2.80 0.31
N CYS A 119 -2.08 -3.03 1.63
CA CYS A 119 -2.10 -4.36 2.23
C CYS A 119 -3.34 -4.54 3.12
N PRO A 120 -4.51 -4.87 2.55
CA PRO A 120 -5.79 -4.86 3.23
C PRO A 120 -5.89 -5.73 4.48
N ALA A 121 -5.13 -6.82 4.52
CA ALA A 121 -5.13 -7.69 5.69
C ALA A 121 -4.48 -7.06 6.93
N HIS A 122 -3.66 -6.00 6.78
CA HIS A 122 -2.79 -5.46 7.83
C HIS A 122 -2.87 -3.94 8.01
N ASP A 123 -3.72 -3.26 7.24
CA ASP A 123 -4.06 -1.84 7.41
C ASP A 123 -5.56 -1.65 7.27
N GLN A 124 -6.18 -1.00 8.25
CA GLN A 124 -7.64 -0.86 8.29
C GLN A 124 -8.17 0.02 7.15
N ARG A 125 -7.43 1.07 6.74
CA ARG A 125 -7.83 1.95 5.63
C ARG A 125 -7.79 1.18 4.30
N ASP A 126 -6.77 0.35 4.13
CA ASP A 126 -6.62 -0.49 2.95
C ASP A 126 -7.71 -1.57 2.90
N LEU A 127 -8.10 -2.12 4.09
CA LEU A 127 -9.18 -3.09 4.20
C LEU A 127 -10.53 -2.52 3.77
N GLU A 128 -10.87 -1.33 4.27
CA GLU A 128 -12.10 -0.62 3.90
C GLU A 128 -12.14 -0.34 2.40
N PHE A 129 -11.02 0.11 1.85
CA PHE A 129 -10.87 0.36 0.41
C PHE A 129 -10.99 -0.93 -0.41
N ALA A 130 -10.30 -1.99 0.00
CA ALA A 130 -10.33 -3.27 -0.70
C ALA A 130 -11.72 -3.91 -0.71
N LYS A 131 -12.45 -3.83 0.40
CA LYS A 131 -13.85 -4.29 0.49
C LYS A 131 -14.74 -3.51 -0.48
N LYS A 132 -14.62 -2.18 -0.52
CA LYS A 132 -15.40 -1.33 -1.40
C LYS A 132 -15.17 -1.63 -2.89
N TYR A 133 -13.92 -1.88 -3.27
CA TYR A 133 -13.54 -2.12 -4.67
C TYR A 133 -13.37 -3.60 -5.03
N ASN A 134 -13.79 -4.50 -4.11
CA ASN A 134 -13.71 -5.95 -4.28
C ASN A 134 -12.31 -6.44 -4.68
N LEU A 135 -11.29 -5.94 -3.95
CA LEU A 135 -9.90 -6.29 -4.14
C LEU A 135 -9.50 -7.48 -3.26
N GLU A 136 -8.43 -8.17 -3.64
CA GLU A 136 -7.90 -9.30 -2.88
C GLU A 136 -7.48 -8.90 -1.47
N ILE A 137 -7.81 -9.72 -0.47
CA ILE A 137 -7.38 -9.56 0.92
C ILE A 137 -6.56 -10.79 1.28
N LEU A 138 -5.24 -10.68 1.20
CA LEU A 138 -4.30 -11.77 1.48
C LEU A 138 -3.57 -11.52 2.80
N PRO A 139 -3.87 -12.30 3.87
CA PRO A 139 -3.11 -12.23 5.10
C PRO A 139 -1.67 -12.71 4.91
N VAL A 140 -0.71 -11.89 5.35
CA VAL A 140 0.72 -12.20 5.29
C VAL A 140 1.42 -12.16 6.65
N VAL A 141 0.68 -11.82 7.72
CA VAL A 141 1.10 -11.94 9.11
C VAL A 141 0.04 -12.71 9.89
N SER A 142 0.47 -13.57 10.80
CA SER A 142 -0.40 -14.36 11.67
C SER A 142 0.18 -14.43 13.09
N PRO A 143 -0.66 -14.48 14.15
CA PRO A 143 -0.19 -14.55 15.55
C PRO A 143 0.62 -15.82 15.85
N ASN A 144 0.39 -16.86 15.10
CA ASN A 144 1.16 -18.11 15.18
C ASN A 144 1.59 -18.51 13.76
N LYS A 145 2.51 -19.44 13.60
CA LYS A 145 2.98 -19.89 12.27
C LYS A 145 1.90 -20.62 11.44
N SER A 146 0.63 -20.39 11.75
CA SER A 146 -0.50 -20.92 11.00
C SER A 146 -0.67 -20.17 9.68
N LYS A 147 -1.01 -20.90 8.63
CA LYS A 147 -1.33 -20.33 7.32
C LYS A 147 -2.79 -19.86 7.19
N SER A 148 -3.62 -20.14 8.21
CA SER A 148 -5.05 -19.79 8.20
C SER A 148 -5.34 -18.69 9.21
N ILE A 149 -5.50 -17.46 8.71
CA ILE A 149 -6.08 -16.35 9.44
C ILE A 149 -7.18 -15.76 8.58
N THR A 150 -8.34 -15.52 9.17
CA THR A 150 -9.48 -14.93 8.48
C THR A 150 -9.55 -13.45 8.84
N ILE A 151 -9.54 -12.58 7.83
CA ILE A 151 -9.77 -11.15 7.99
C ILE A 151 -11.25 -10.87 7.68
N SER A 152 -11.96 -10.33 8.65
CA SER A 152 -13.37 -9.93 8.49
C SER A 152 -13.51 -8.41 8.47
N ASP A 153 -13.89 -7.80 9.58
CA ASP A 153 -14.16 -6.36 9.66
C ASP A 153 -12.96 -5.54 10.15
N HIS A 154 -11.98 -6.21 10.74
CA HIS A 154 -10.77 -5.58 11.26
C HIS A 154 -9.52 -6.18 10.64
N ALA A 155 -8.62 -5.31 10.23
CA ALA A 155 -7.29 -5.69 9.79
C ALA A 155 -6.47 -6.20 10.98
N TYR A 156 -5.60 -7.17 10.73
CA TYR A 156 -4.67 -7.67 11.73
C TYR A 156 -3.39 -6.83 11.76
N ALA A 157 -3.26 -5.97 12.75
CA ALA A 157 -2.14 -5.03 12.87
C ALA A 157 -1.11 -5.41 13.96
N ASP A 158 -1.34 -6.52 14.68
CA ASP A 158 -0.49 -6.97 15.79
C ASP A 158 0.78 -7.70 15.29
N ASP A 159 1.67 -8.00 16.23
CA ASP A 159 2.88 -8.79 15.99
C ASP A 159 2.56 -10.24 15.64
N GLY A 160 3.52 -10.88 14.96
CA GLY A 160 3.35 -12.27 14.57
C GLY A 160 4.47 -12.80 13.68
N TYR A 161 4.11 -13.84 12.95
CA TYR A 161 4.99 -14.52 11.99
C TYR A 161 4.49 -14.28 10.57
N ILE A 162 5.42 -14.14 9.66
CA ILE A 162 5.11 -13.98 8.24
C ILE A 162 4.62 -15.30 7.66
N ILE A 163 3.52 -15.22 6.89
CA ILE A 163 2.90 -16.31 6.15
C ILE A 163 2.64 -15.86 4.70
N ASN A 164 2.35 -16.77 3.78
CA ASN A 164 1.99 -16.48 2.39
C ASN A 164 2.96 -15.53 1.65
N SER A 165 4.25 -15.55 2.02
CA SER A 165 5.24 -14.56 1.62
C SER A 165 6.56 -15.17 1.15
N ASP A 166 6.49 -16.32 0.47
CA ASP A 166 7.62 -17.00 -0.15
C ASP A 166 8.84 -17.09 0.80
N PHE A 167 9.96 -16.48 0.45
CA PHE A 167 11.22 -16.52 1.22
C PHE A 167 11.15 -15.82 2.58
N LEU A 168 10.07 -15.10 2.90
CA LEU A 168 9.86 -14.48 4.22
C LEU A 168 9.06 -15.37 5.18
N ASN A 169 8.47 -16.47 4.70
CA ASN A 169 7.63 -17.34 5.53
C ASN A 169 8.34 -17.80 6.81
N ASN A 170 7.56 -17.84 7.90
CA ASN A 170 7.96 -18.24 9.24
C ASN A 170 8.96 -17.31 9.97
N LEU A 171 9.35 -16.20 9.36
CA LEU A 171 10.14 -15.17 10.04
C LEU A 171 9.27 -14.33 10.96
N THR A 172 9.90 -13.73 11.98
CA THR A 172 9.28 -12.63 12.72
C THR A 172 9.16 -11.40 11.82
N ILE A 173 8.30 -10.44 12.16
CA ILE A 173 8.15 -9.17 11.42
C ILE A 173 9.51 -8.46 11.32
N GLU A 174 10.28 -8.42 12.41
CA GLU A 174 11.58 -7.76 12.45
C GLU A 174 12.60 -8.40 11.49
N ASP A 175 12.72 -9.72 11.51
CA ASP A 175 13.64 -10.46 10.63
C ASP A 175 13.21 -10.36 9.17
N ALA A 176 11.90 -10.37 8.92
CA ALA A 176 11.35 -10.18 7.59
C ALA A 176 11.67 -8.79 7.03
N LYS A 177 11.53 -7.72 7.83
CA LYS A 177 11.92 -6.36 7.43
C LYS A 177 13.40 -6.30 7.04
N LYS A 178 14.29 -6.84 7.85
CA LYS A 178 15.73 -6.88 7.53
C LYS A 178 15.98 -7.62 6.22
N LYS A 179 15.39 -8.79 6.06
CA LYS A 179 15.59 -9.65 4.89
C LYS A 179 15.05 -9.05 3.59
N ILE A 180 13.86 -8.46 3.64
CA ILE A 180 13.26 -7.85 2.45
C ILE A 180 14.02 -6.60 2.00
N ILE A 181 14.48 -5.74 2.93
CA ILE A 181 15.30 -4.57 2.62
C ILE A 181 16.57 -5.00 1.89
N GLN A 182 17.31 -5.99 2.39
CA GLN A 182 18.49 -6.54 1.72
C GLN A 182 18.19 -7.05 0.30
N LYS A 183 17.01 -7.66 0.09
CA LYS A 183 16.60 -8.14 -1.24
C LYS A 183 16.26 -7.01 -2.20
N ILE A 184 15.65 -5.93 -1.70
CA ILE A 184 15.32 -4.73 -2.48
C ILE A 184 16.61 -4.01 -2.91
N GLU A 185 17.55 -3.84 -1.99
CA GLU A 185 18.86 -3.22 -2.27
C GLU A 185 19.66 -3.97 -3.35
N LYS A 186 19.60 -5.30 -3.36
CA LYS A 186 20.26 -6.13 -4.38
C LYS A 186 19.59 -6.07 -5.77
N LYS A 187 18.37 -5.57 -5.86
CA LYS A 187 17.61 -5.41 -7.12
C LYS A 187 17.72 -4.02 -7.73
N ARG A 188 18.27 -3.05 -7.00
CA ARG A 188 18.55 -1.69 -7.49
C ARG A 188 19.83 -1.68 -8.33
#